data_29f066ad662122b8babede00cfc52824
#
_entry.id   29f066ad662122b8babede00cfc52824
#
_cell.length_a   1.000
_cell.length_b   1.000
_cell.length_c   1.000
_cell.angle_alpha   90.00
_cell.angle_beta   90.00
_cell.angle_gamma   90.00
#
_symmetry.space_group_name_H-M   'P 1'
#
loop_
_entity.id
_entity.type
_entity.pdbx_description
1 polymer ?
#
loop_
_entity_poly.entity_id
_entity_poly.type
_entity_poly.pdbx_seq_one_letter_code
_entity_poly.pdbx_strand_id
1 'polypeptide(L)'
;MRPAGFTPVNGFERLRHKIMSMNGTALSSFASGSMDRNRRAKIVATLGPATSTAEMFRKLVRAGLDVARLNFSHGSHAQKTELIRMVRQVSREENKPICILADLQGPKIRTGKLVDHKPVQLVAGRRLTITPREIEGTDEIVGTTFLTLAENLEPGSRILLSDGLIELHVDRVSGMDVICEIVNGGTLGENKGINLPGIPVKVPSLTEKDEEDLIFAIGQNVDTVAVSFVRTADDVRHVKARLAALNSDAWVIAKLEKPQAIEHLDSILEVADAIMVARGDLGVEVPPEKVPAIQKHIIKRAAEFRKPVITATQMLESMIDNPRPTRAEASDVANAIYDGTDAVMLSAETAAGKYPVEAIAMMAKIVTETEEQIRIDPPTKIKIHRGTKLSVAETICECMAHSAEDLDLAAIAIFTESGATARLLSKYRPEAPIFAMSPYEKVINRSMLLWGTYPIQCDRFEDTDKLVHMAEKTLEDRGFVQKRQVVGIVAGTRTRSGATNFMRLHMVGDHNES
;
A
#
# COMPACT_ATOMS: atom_id res chain seq x y z
N MET A 1 23.91 24.88 51.81
CA MET A 1 24.19 24.25 50.52
C MET A 1 22.85 24.00 49.81
N ARG A 2 22.49 24.81 48.81
CA ARG A 2 21.28 24.60 48.00
C ARG A 2 21.69 23.85 46.74
N PRO A 3 20.92 22.87 46.25
CA PRO A 3 21.21 22.22 44.98
C PRO A 3 20.75 23.09 43.80
N ALA A 4 21.57 23.08 42.75
CA ALA A 4 21.39 23.84 41.52
C ALA A 4 20.12 23.42 40.76
N GLY A 5 19.33 24.41 40.34
CA GLY A 5 18.13 24.26 39.58
C GLY A 5 18.41 23.85 38.13
N PHE A 6 17.76 22.79 37.68
CA PHE A 6 17.59 22.46 36.26
C PHE A 6 16.51 23.37 35.68
N THR A 7 16.88 24.24 34.75
CA THR A 7 15.94 24.97 33.91
C THR A 7 15.57 24.13 32.70
N PRO A 8 14.27 23.84 32.43
CA PRO A 8 13.88 23.19 31.19
C PRO A 8 14.03 24.19 30.03
N VAL A 9 14.85 23.85 29.07
CA VAL A 9 15.00 24.63 27.82
C VAL A 9 13.72 24.49 27.02
N ASN A 10 12.96 25.57 26.95
CA ASN A 10 11.66 25.69 26.31
C ASN A 10 11.68 25.23 24.84
N GLY A 11 10.97 24.20 24.52
CA GLY A 11 10.70 23.74 23.14
C GLY A 11 10.04 24.81 22.26
N PHE A 12 9.37 25.81 22.87
CA PHE A 12 8.74 26.94 22.18
C PHE A 12 9.72 27.93 21.54
N GLU A 13 10.91 28.12 22.09
CA GLU A 13 11.91 29.00 21.49
C GLU A 13 12.60 28.38 20.28
N ARG A 14 12.80 27.06 20.28
CA ARG A 14 13.29 26.35 19.10
C ARG A 14 12.29 26.40 17.94
N LEU A 15 10.99 26.33 18.24
CA LEU A 15 9.92 26.47 17.25
C LEU A 15 9.90 27.88 16.62
N ARG A 16 10.09 28.93 17.42
CA ARG A 16 10.09 30.33 16.97
C ARG A 16 11.27 30.66 16.06
N HIS A 17 12.47 30.19 16.37
CA HIS A 17 13.65 30.40 15.52
C HIS A 17 13.55 29.65 14.17
N LYS A 18 12.94 28.47 14.15
CA LYS A 18 12.77 27.69 12.92
C LYS A 18 11.67 28.25 12.00
N ILE A 19 10.60 28.80 12.57
CA ILE A 19 9.51 29.44 11.81
C ILE A 19 9.98 30.74 11.14
N MET A 20 10.92 31.48 11.75
CA MET A 20 11.48 32.70 11.15
C MET A 20 12.52 32.45 10.05
N SER A 21 13.16 31.28 10.00
CA SER A 21 14.10 30.91 8.93
C SER A 21 13.43 30.35 7.68
N MET A 22 12.14 29.94 7.74
CA MET A 22 11.42 29.30 6.64
C MET A 22 10.77 30.26 5.64
N ASN A 23 10.78 31.60 5.89
CA ASN A 23 10.17 32.58 4.98
C ASN A 23 11.07 33.03 3.82
N GLY A 24 12.23 32.41 3.61
CA GLY A 24 13.25 32.87 2.64
C GLY A 24 13.54 32.01 1.43
N THR A 25 13.03 30.74 1.35
CA THR A 25 13.50 29.78 0.32
C THR A 25 12.43 28.95 -0.41
N ALA A 26 11.19 29.37 -0.42
CA ALA A 26 10.06 28.57 -0.95
C ALA A 26 9.64 28.92 -2.39
N LEU A 27 10.46 29.55 -3.23
CA LEU A 27 10.03 29.98 -4.58
C LEU A 27 11.06 29.72 -5.71
N SER A 28 11.89 28.67 -5.63
CA SER A 28 12.75 28.35 -6.79
C SER A 28 13.13 26.87 -6.90
N SER A 29 12.16 25.97 -7.19
CA SER A 29 12.50 24.61 -7.63
C SER A 29 11.42 23.93 -8.47
N PHE A 30 10.91 24.62 -9.50
CA PHE A 30 10.06 24.01 -10.53
C PHE A 30 10.81 23.80 -11.85
N ALA A 31 12.08 23.41 -11.79
CA ALA A 31 12.84 23.07 -12.99
C ALA A 31 13.85 21.98 -12.66
N SER A 32 13.58 20.79 -13.11
CA SER A 32 14.30 19.51 -13.11
C SER A 32 13.67 18.47 -12.18
N GLY A 33 13.43 17.25 -12.71
CA GLY A 33 12.73 16.14 -12.05
C GLY A 33 13.34 15.67 -10.72
N SER A 34 13.32 16.52 -9.69
CA SER A 34 13.79 16.21 -8.36
C SER A 34 12.71 15.39 -7.63
N MET A 35 13.01 14.13 -7.31
CA MET A 35 12.23 13.38 -6.33
C MET A 35 12.05 14.23 -5.08
N ASP A 36 10.80 14.40 -4.62
CA ASP A 36 10.50 15.09 -3.36
C ASP A 36 11.07 14.26 -2.20
N ARG A 37 12.25 14.64 -1.71
CA ARG A 37 12.98 13.94 -0.64
C ARG A 37 12.37 14.15 0.74
N ASN A 38 11.44 15.09 0.86
CA ASN A 38 10.82 15.41 2.14
C ASN A 38 9.71 14.41 2.48
N ARG A 39 9.10 13.77 1.47
CA ARG A 39 8.07 12.78 1.66
C ARG A 39 8.62 11.35 1.60
N ARG A 40 8.40 10.58 2.65
CA ARG A 40 8.89 9.20 2.81
C ARG A 40 7.84 8.14 2.56
N ALA A 41 6.62 8.32 3.11
CA ALA A 41 5.51 7.43 2.82
C ALA A 41 5.06 7.59 1.36
N LYS A 42 4.66 6.49 0.74
CA LYS A 42 4.39 6.39 -0.69
C LYS A 42 2.92 6.63 -1.01
N ILE A 43 2.64 7.09 -2.22
CA ILE A 43 1.28 7.30 -2.71
C ILE A 43 0.96 6.29 -3.78
N VAL A 44 -0.06 5.48 -3.52
CA VAL A 44 -0.67 4.54 -4.46
C VAL A 44 -1.89 5.21 -5.07
N ALA A 45 -1.98 5.28 -6.39
CA ALA A 45 -3.16 5.80 -7.06
C ALA A 45 -3.74 4.79 -8.04
N THR A 46 -5.06 4.63 -7.98
CA THR A 46 -5.79 3.76 -8.91
C THR A 46 -5.97 4.48 -10.24
N LEU A 47 -5.55 3.82 -11.32
CA LEU A 47 -5.79 4.31 -12.67
C LEU A 47 -7.15 3.86 -13.19
N GLY A 48 -7.85 4.77 -13.84
CA GLY A 48 -9.17 4.55 -14.41
C GLY A 48 -9.50 5.58 -15.48
N PRO A 49 -10.79 5.74 -15.83
CA PRO A 49 -11.20 6.65 -16.93
C PRO A 49 -10.67 8.07 -16.80
N ALA A 50 -10.62 8.63 -15.58
CA ALA A 50 -10.13 9.99 -15.34
C ALA A 50 -8.62 10.15 -15.54
N THR A 51 -7.85 9.06 -15.57
CA THR A 51 -6.38 9.08 -15.54
C THR A 51 -5.73 8.19 -16.61
N SER A 52 -6.47 7.90 -17.68
CA SER A 52 -6.07 6.98 -18.76
C SER A 52 -5.22 7.62 -19.87
N THR A 53 -4.91 8.92 -19.82
CA THR A 53 -4.08 9.59 -20.82
C THR A 53 -2.66 9.85 -20.30
N ALA A 54 -1.66 9.78 -21.19
CA ALA A 54 -0.26 10.03 -20.83
C ALA A 54 -0.04 11.43 -20.24
N GLU A 55 -0.76 12.45 -20.76
CA GLU A 55 -0.69 13.81 -20.23
C GLU A 55 -1.18 13.88 -18.78
N MET A 56 -2.35 13.30 -18.51
CA MET A 56 -2.91 13.27 -17.15
C MET A 56 -2.01 12.45 -16.22
N PHE A 57 -1.56 11.27 -16.65
CA PHE A 57 -0.69 10.44 -15.85
C PHE A 57 0.63 11.15 -15.51
N ARG A 58 1.21 11.90 -16.44
CA ARG A 58 2.40 12.74 -16.17
C ARG A 58 2.14 13.78 -15.07
N LYS A 59 0.96 14.41 -15.08
CA LYS A 59 0.56 15.34 -14.01
C LYS A 59 0.47 14.62 -12.65
N LEU A 60 -0.06 13.37 -12.60
CA LEU A 60 -0.10 12.57 -11.38
C LEU A 60 1.31 12.23 -10.87
N VAL A 61 2.22 11.83 -11.77
CA VAL A 61 3.62 11.52 -11.42
C VAL A 61 4.31 12.74 -10.81
N ARG A 62 4.14 13.91 -11.42
CA ARG A 62 4.69 15.19 -10.92
C ARG A 62 4.04 15.64 -9.61
N ALA A 63 2.76 15.33 -9.39
CA ALA A 63 2.05 15.61 -8.15
C ALA A 63 2.48 14.70 -6.98
N GLY A 64 3.19 13.58 -7.26
CA GLY A 64 3.75 12.74 -6.21
C GLY A 64 3.36 11.26 -6.24
N LEU A 65 2.73 10.75 -7.31
CA LEU A 65 2.42 9.33 -7.46
C LEU A 65 3.69 8.47 -7.46
N ASP A 66 3.68 7.36 -6.71
CA ASP A 66 4.78 6.38 -6.62
C ASP A 66 4.37 5.00 -7.14
N VAL A 67 3.12 4.60 -6.95
CA VAL A 67 2.59 3.29 -7.32
C VAL A 67 1.30 3.44 -8.12
N ALA A 68 1.27 2.89 -9.33
CA ALA A 68 0.09 2.84 -10.19
C ALA A 68 -0.68 1.54 -9.93
N ARG A 69 -1.86 1.63 -9.31
CA ARG A 69 -2.74 0.47 -9.08
C ARG A 69 -3.66 0.26 -10.27
N LEU A 70 -3.67 -0.97 -10.78
CA LEU A 70 -4.58 -1.45 -11.81
C LEU A 70 -5.62 -2.38 -11.17
N ASN A 71 -6.86 -1.93 -11.06
CA ASN A 71 -7.95 -2.74 -10.48
C ASN A 71 -8.51 -3.70 -11.55
N PHE A 72 -8.29 -4.99 -11.38
CA PHE A 72 -8.76 -6.05 -12.29
C PHE A 72 -10.25 -6.41 -12.13
N SER A 73 -10.95 -5.81 -11.17
CA SER A 73 -12.42 -5.92 -11.10
C SER A 73 -13.13 -5.23 -12.27
N HIS A 74 -12.46 -4.33 -12.99
CA HIS A 74 -13.03 -3.50 -14.04
C HIS A 74 -12.11 -3.41 -15.25
N GLY A 75 -12.72 -3.29 -16.43
CA GLY A 75 -12.01 -3.13 -17.70
C GLY A 75 -11.45 -4.44 -18.28
N SER A 76 -11.07 -4.39 -19.56
CA SER A 76 -10.51 -5.53 -20.29
C SER A 76 -8.99 -5.60 -20.19
N HIS A 77 -8.41 -6.76 -20.51
CA HIS A 77 -6.96 -6.96 -20.64
C HIS A 77 -6.34 -5.98 -21.67
N ALA A 78 -7.04 -5.69 -22.77
CA ALA A 78 -6.59 -4.72 -23.76
C ALA A 78 -6.41 -3.31 -23.15
N GLN A 79 -7.39 -2.86 -22.36
CA GLN A 79 -7.30 -1.57 -21.66
C GLN A 79 -6.16 -1.58 -20.64
N LYS A 80 -5.94 -2.69 -19.91
CA LYS A 80 -4.81 -2.84 -18.97
C LYS A 80 -3.47 -2.78 -19.68
N THR A 81 -3.35 -3.41 -20.87
CA THR A 81 -2.14 -3.34 -21.69
C THR A 81 -1.78 -1.89 -22.05
N GLU A 82 -2.75 -1.11 -22.50
CA GLU A 82 -2.52 0.31 -22.82
C GLU A 82 -2.10 1.13 -21.60
N LEU A 83 -2.76 0.92 -20.45
CA LEU A 83 -2.39 1.59 -19.20
C LEU A 83 -0.96 1.22 -18.75
N ILE A 84 -0.59 -0.07 -18.79
CA ILE A 84 0.76 -0.52 -18.43
C ILE A 84 1.82 0.10 -19.35
N ARG A 85 1.57 0.10 -20.66
CA ARG A 85 2.45 0.72 -21.66
C ARG A 85 2.63 2.22 -21.38
N MET A 86 1.53 2.93 -21.14
CA MET A 86 1.54 4.35 -20.78
C MET A 86 2.34 4.61 -19.50
N VAL A 87 2.13 3.84 -18.44
CA VAL A 87 2.86 3.97 -17.17
C VAL A 87 4.36 3.81 -17.40
N ARG A 88 4.79 2.75 -18.11
CA ARG A 88 6.22 2.50 -18.39
C ARG A 88 6.84 3.59 -19.29
N GLN A 89 6.09 4.10 -20.26
CA GLN A 89 6.55 5.19 -21.12
C GLN A 89 6.77 6.47 -20.32
N VAL A 90 5.75 6.94 -19.57
CA VAL A 90 5.84 8.17 -18.78
C VAL A 90 6.88 8.04 -17.66
N SER A 91 7.01 6.87 -17.03
CA SER A 91 8.06 6.59 -16.04
C SER A 91 9.46 6.86 -16.60
N ARG A 92 9.75 6.41 -17.84
CA ARG A 92 11.02 6.68 -18.52
C ARG A 92 11.18 8.16 -18.89
N GLU A 93 10.14 8.79 -19.44
CA GLU A 93 10.16 10.22 -19.83
C GLU A 93 10.39 11.15 -18.64
N GLU A 94 9.78 10.86 -17.49
CA GLU A 94 9.93 11.65 -16.25
C GLU A 94 11.16 11.22 -15.42
N ASN A 95 11.93 10.22 -15.89
CA ASN A 95 13.06 9.63 -15.15
C ASN A 95 12.71 9.30 -13.68
N LYS A 96 11.49 8.83 -13.47
CA LYS A 96 10.95 8.43 -12.16
C LYS A 96 10.40 7.01 -12.23
N PRO A 97 11.01 6.03 -11.55
CA PRO A 97 10.45 4.69 -11.45
C PRO A 97 9.03 4.72 -10.88
N ILE A 98 8.15 3.88 -11.41
CA ILE A 98 6.78 3.71 -10.92
C ILE A 98 6.52 2.23 -10.74
N CYS A 99 6.11 1.84 -9.54
CA CYS A 99 5.66 0.47 -9.28
C CYS A 99 4.26 0.25 -9.89
N ILE A 100 4.07 -0.86 -10.60
CA ILE A 100 2.75 -1.28 -11.09
C ILE A 100 2.22 -2.37 -10.16
N LEU A 101 1.07 -2.09 -9.55
CA LEU A 101 0.32 -2.98 -8.68
C LEU A 101 -0.89 -3.53 -9.43
N ALA A 102 -0.91 -4.83 -9.73
CA ALA A 102 -2.09 -5.55 -10.21
C ALA A 102 -2.94 -5.98 -9.01
N ASP A 103 -4.15 -5.45 -8.90
CA ASP A 103 -5.09 -5.77 -7.81
C ASP A 103 -6.17 -6.70 -8.34
N LEU A 104 -6.08 -7.99 -7.98
CA LEU A 104 -7.00 -9.05 -8.39
C LEU A 104 -8.36 -8.88 -7.73
N GLN A 105 -9.43 -9.28 -8.44
CA GLN A 105 -10.79 -9.11 -7.98
C GLN A 105 -11.09 -9.94 -6.72
N GLY A 106 -10.60 -11.19 -6.69
CA GLY A 106 -10.95 -12.18 -5.67
C GLY A 106 -12.39 -12.72 -5.80
N PRO A 107 -12.77 -13.63 -4.92
CA PRO A 107 -14.08 -14.31 -4.93
C PRO A 107 -15.20 -13.39 -4.39
N LYS A 108 -15.45 -12.26 -5.04
CA LYS A 108 -16.52 -11.34 -4.65
C LYS A 108 -17.88 -11.91 -5.02
N ILE A 109 -18.71 -12.18 -4.01
CA ILE A 109 -20.12 -12.57 -4.20
C ILE A 109 -20.90 -11.34 -4.63
N ARG A 110 -21.77 -11.47 -5.64
CA ARG A 110 -22.54 -10.36 -6.19
C ARG A 110 -24.00 -10.73 -6.43
N THR A 111 -24.86 -9.72 -6.44
CA THR A 111 -26.22 -9.84 -6.99
C THR A 111 -26.17 -10.00 -8.51
N GLY A 112 -27.25 -10.54 -9.09
CA GLY A 112 -27.42 -10.67 -10.53
C GLY A 112 -27.89 -9.38 -11.21
N LYS A 113 -28.40 -9.56 -12.44
CA LYS A 113 -29.04 -8.49 -13.22
C LYS A 113 -30.43 -8.18 -12.67
N LEU A 114 -30.97 -7.02 -13.02
CA LEU A 114 -32.30 -6.57 -12.65
C LEU A 114 -33.16 -6.35 -13.89
N VAL A 115 -34.47 -6.43 -13.72
CA VAL A 115 -35.44 -6.16 -14.79
C VAL A 115 -35.21 -4.79 -15.39
N ASP A 116 -35.24 -4.71 -16.73
CA ASP A 116 -35.00 -3.48 -17.50
C ASP A 116 -33.64 -2.80 -17.21
N HIS A 117 -32.71 -3.49 -16.55
CA HIS A 117 -31.42 -2.90 -16.08
C HIS A 117 -31.61 -1.67 -15.16
N LYS A 118 -32.74 -1.59 -14.44
CA LYS A 118 -33.05 -0.47 -13.55
C LYS A 118 -32.86 -0.84 -12.09
N PRO A 119 -32.31 0.07 -11.27
CA PRO A 119 -32.25 -0.14 -9.83
C PRO A 119 -33.65 -0.33 -9.23
N VAL A 120 -33.76 -1.18 -8.23
CA VAL A 120 -34.99 -1.46 -7.49
C VAL A 120 -34.93 -0.87 -6.09
N GLN A 121 -36.07 -0.46 -5.55
CA GLN A 121 -36.17 0.10 -4.19
C GLN A 121 -36.56 -0.99 -3.20
N LEU A 122 -35.64 -1.37 -2.32
CA LEU A 122 -35.90 -2.29 -1.22
C LEU A 122 -36.45 -1.54 -0.01
N VAL A 123 -37.57 -2.01 0.55
CA VAL A 123 -38.29 -1.33 1.64
C VAL A 123 -38.17 -2.16 2.92
N ALA A 124 -37.74 -1.53 4.03
CA ALA A 124 -37.63 -2.18 5.34
C ALA A 124 -38.96 -2.83 5.77
N GLY A 125 -38.88 -4.01 6.38
CA GLY A 125 -40.02 -4.85 6.79
C GLY A 125 -40.62 -5.71 5.69
N ARG A 126 -40.20 -5.53 4.42
CA ARG A 126 -40.57 -6.45 3.33
C ARG A 126 -39.61 -7.63 3.26
N ARG A 127 -39.95 -8.62 2.43
CA ARG A 127 -39.11 -9.79 2.16
C ARG A 127 -38.40 -9.66 0.83
N LEU A 128 -37.14 -10.15 0.79
CA LEU A 128 -36.35 -10.34 -0.41
C LEU A 128 -35.86 -11.78 -0.47
N THR A 129 -36.03 -12.43 -1.61
CA THR A 129 -35.46 -13.76 -1.87
C THR A 129 -34.15 -13.61 -2.63
N ILE A 130 -33.07 -14.24 -2.16
CA ILE A 130 -31.81 -14.37 -2.90
C ILE A 130 -31.71 -15.78 -3.44
N THR A 131 -31.48 -15.92 -4.74
CA THR A 131 -31.47 -17.22 -5.44
C THR A 131 -30.25 -17.37 -6.34
N PRO A 132 -29.62 -18.55 -6.45
CA PRO A 132 -28.55 -18.80 -7.42
C PRO A 132 -29.07 -19.00 -8.85
N ARG A 133 -30.39 -19.01 -9.07
CA ARG A 133 -30.98 -19.11 -10.41
C ARG A 133 -30.64 -17.88 -11.25
N GLU A 134 -30.35 -18.09 -12.52
CA GLU A 134 -30.15 -17.00 -13.47
C GLU A 134 -31.49 -16.34 -13.80
N ILE A 135 -31.78 -15.21 -13.21
CA ILE A 135 -33.01 -14.45 -13.36
C ILE A 135 -32.71 -12.94 -13.49
N GLU A 136 -33.64 -12.21 -14.06
CA GLU A 136 -33.72 -10.77 -13.90
C GLU A 136 -34.47 -10.45 -12.61
N GLY A 137 -33.74 -9.83 -11.66
CA GLY A 137 -34.24 -9.60 -10.30
C GLY A 137 -35.21 -8.45 -10.21
N THR A 138 -36.02 -8.45 -9.15
CA THR A 138 -37.00 -7.42 -8.78
C THR A 138 -36.78 -6.97 -7.33
N ASP A 139 -37.68 -6.16 -6.78
CA ASP A 139 -37.70 -5.80 -5.34
C ASP A 139 -38.12 -6.96 -4.41
N GLU A 140 -38.56 -8.11 -4.96
CA GLU A 140 -38.96 -9.29 -4.20
C GLU A 140 -37.98 -10.47 -4.32
N ILE A 141 -37.24 -10.55 -5.45
CA ILE A 141 -36.29 -11.64 -5.72
C ILE A 141 -35.09 -11.13 -6.51
N VAL A 142 -33.87 -11.54 -6.12
CA VAL A 142 -32.63 -11.19 -6.83
C VAL A 142 -31.75 -12.42 -7.01
N GLY A 143 -31.06 -12.48 -8.15
CA GLY A 143 -30.06 -13.50 -8.41
C GLY A 143 -28.78 -13.30 -7.60
N THR A 144 -27.98 -14.38 -7.45
CA THR A 144 -26.60 -14.28 -6.91
C THR A 144 -25.63 -15.12 -7.74
N THR A 145 -24.37 -14.66 -7.79
CA THR A 145 -23.27 -15.41 -8.43
C THR A 145 -22.76 -16.58 -7.57
N PHE A 146 -23.20 -16.69 -6.33
CA PHE A 146 -22.70 -17.69 -5.38
C PHE A 146 -23.69 -18.87 -5.28
N LEU A 147 -23.39 -19.96 -6.00
CA LEU A 147 -24.29 -21.10 -6.18
C LEU A 147 -24.62 -21.86 -4.87
N THR A 148 -23.70 -21.86 -3.91
CA THR A 148 -23.84 -22.53 -2.62
C THR A 148 -24.22 -21.59 -1.48
N LEU A 149 -24.84 -20.44 -1.78
CA LEU A 149 -25.20 -19.44 -0.77
C LEU A 149 -26.07 -20.04 0.35
N ALA A 150 -27.08 -20.80 -0.03
CA ALA A 150 -28.02 -21.41 0.89
C ALA A 150 -27.38 -22.43 1.87
N GLU A 151 -26.31 -23.10 1.44
CA GLU A 151 -25.58 -24.08 2.27
C GLU A 151 -24.78 -23.44 3.42
N ASN A 152 -24.51 -22.15 3.32
CA ASN A 152 -23.68 -21.42 4.27
C ASN A 152 -24.52 -20.55 5.24
N LEU A 153 -25.83 -20.52 5.08
CA LEU A 153 -26.72 -19.61 5.80
C LEU A 153 -27.75 -20.37 6.64
N GLU A 154 -28.10 -19.81 7.79
CA GLU A 154 -29.14 -20.29 8.69
C GLU A 154 -30.04 -19.15 9.11
N PRO A 155 -31.27 -19.42 9.62
CA PRO A 155 -32.15 -18.39 10.17
C PRO A 155 -31.43 -17.50 11.18
N GLY A 156 -31.57 -16.17 11.04
CA GLY A 156 -30.85 -15.17 11.83
C GLY A 156 -29.51 -14.74 11.24
N SER A 157 -29.00 -15.41 10.21
CA SER A 157 -27.81 -14.96 9.51
C SER A 157 -28.00 -13.56 8.91
N ARG A 158 -26.95 -12.75 8.96
CA ARG A 158 -26.94 -11.37 8.48
C ARG A 158 -26.33 -11.30 7.08
N ILE A 159 -27.00 -10.61 6.16
CA ILE A 159 -26.53 -10.38 4.79
C ILE A 159 -26.48 -8.88 4.54
N LEU A 160 -25.36 -8.38 4.00
CA LEU A 160 -25.20 -6.98 3.63
C LEU A 160 -25.07 -6.87 2.11
N LEU A 161 -25.81 -5.91 1.52
CA LEU A 161 -25.76 -5.60 0.09
C LEU A 161 -25.24 -4.17 -0.11
N SER A 162 -24.66 -3.90 -1.30
CA SER A 162 -24.20 -2.57 -1.69
C SER A 162 -23.24 -1.96 -0.66
N ASP A 163 -22.17 -2.71 -0.31
CA ASP A 163 -21.14 -2.28 0.65
C ASP A 163 -21.72 -1.90 2.04
N GLY A 164 -22.76 -2.62 2.47
CA GLY A 164 -23.38 -2.49 3.78
C GLY A 164 -24.52 -1.47 3.89
N LEU A 165 -24.88 -0.81 2.79
CA LEU A 165 -25.97 0.18 2.79
C LEU A 165 -27.35 -0.47 2.96
N ILE A 166 -27.51 -1.73 2.58
CA ILE A 166 -28.75 -2.52 2.71
C ILE A 166 -28.46 -3.71 3.60
N GLU A 167 -29.29 -3.92 4.61
CA GLU A 167 -29.16 -5.02 5.57
C GLU A 167 -30.36 -5.93 5.52
N LEU A 168 -30.08 -7.25 5.42
CA LEU A 168 -31.05 -8.31 5.41
C LEU A 168 -30.77 -9.31 6.54
N HIS A 169 -31.82 -9.84 7.14
CA HIS A 169 -31.74 -10.99 8.04
C HIS A 169 -32.41 -12.21 7.40
N VAL A 170 -31.74 -13.34 7.42
CA VAL A 170 -32.30 -14.60 6.90
C VAL A 170 -33.47 -15.03 7.78
N ASP A 171 -34.67 -15.12 7.20
CA ASP A 171 -35.87 -15.69 7.84
C ASP A 171 -35.83 -17.21 7.77
N ARG A 172 -35.60 -17.76 6.55
CA ARG A 172 -35.47 -19.19 6.31
C ARG A 172 -34.74 -19.48 5.01
N VAL A 173 -34.21 -20.69 4.92
CA VAL A 173 -33.65 -21.28 3.70
C VAL A 173 -34.67 -22.29 3.15
N SER A 174 -34.96 -22.23 1.85
CA SER A 174 -35.88 -23.14 1.16
C SER A 174 -35.27 -23.66 -0.13
N GLY A 175 -34.71 -24.88 -0.10
CA GLY A 175 -33.92 -25.41 -1.20
C GLY A 175 -32.68 -24.55 -1.45
N MET A 176 -32.57 -23.99 -2.66
CA MET A 176 -31.47 -23.07 -3.01
C MET A 176 -31.78 -21.60 -2.71
N ASP A 177 -33.01 -21.27 -2.33
CA ASP A 177 -33.47 -19.92 -2.12
C ASP A 177 -33.27 -19.51 -0.64
N VAL A 178 -32.74 -18.29 -0.43
CA VAL A 178 -32.58 -17.67 0.87
C VAL A 178 -33.61 -16.54 1.01
N ILE A 179 -34.58 -16.74 1.89
CA ILE A 179 -35.67 -15.78 2.12
C ILE A 179 -35.27 -14.91 3.31
N CYS A 180 -35.19 -13.61 3.08
CA CYS A 180 -34.71 -12.63 4.03
C CYS A 180 -35.79 -11.58 4.35
N GLU A 181 -35.78 -11.07 5.57
CA GLU A 181 -36.40 -9.80 5.93
C GLU A 181 -35.44 -8.64 5.65
N ILE A 182 -35.95 -7.58 5.05
CA ILE A 182 -35.20 -6.34 4.82
C ILE A 182 -35.21 -5.52 6.11
N VAL A 183 -34.07 -5.45 6.81
CA VAL A 183 -33.92 -4.66 8.05
C VAL A 183 -33.70 -3.18 7.71
N ASN A 184 -32.70 -2.90 6.86
CA ASN A 184 -32.43 -1.58 6.32
C ASN A 184 -32.60 -1.63 4.80
N GLY A 185 -33.54 -0.88 4.30
CA GLY A 185 -33.83 -0.77 2.86
C GLY A 185 -32.91 0.23 2.16
N GLY A 186 -33.09 0.32 0.84
CA GLY A 186 -32.34 1.24 0.00
C GLY A 186 -32.45 0.92 -1.48
N THR A 187 -31.78 1.68 -2.34
CA THR A 187 -31.74 1.45 -3.78
C THR A 187 -30.72 0.38 -4.12
N LEU A 188 -31.16 -0.77 -4.62
CA LEU A 188 -30.30 -1.86 -5.08
C LEU A 188 -30.08 -1.77 -6.59
N GLY A 189 -28.84 -1.61 -7.02
CA GLY A 189 -28.42 -1.73 -8.42
C GLY A 189 -27.98 -3.14 -8.79
N GLU A 190 -27.66 -3.35 -10.07
CA GLU A 190 -27.13 -4.62 -10.59
C GLU A 190 -25.70 -4.92 -10.09
N ASN A 191 -25.37 -6.20 -10.02
CA ASN A 191 -24.02 -6.71 -9.73
C ASN A 191 -23.39 -6.14 -8.44
N LYS A 192 -24.21 -5.79 -7.44
CA LYS A 192 -23.76 -5.27 -6.16
C LYS A 192 -23.18 -6.36 -5.28
N GLY A 193 -22.18 -5.99 -4.48
CA GLY A 193 -21.55 -6.91 -3.54
C GLY A 193 -22.54 -7.47 -2.52
N ILE A 194 -22.40 -8.76 -2.22
CA ILE A 194 -23.05 -9.47 -1.12
C ILE A 194 -21.96 -9.80 -0.12
N ASN A 195 -22.09 -9.31 1.11
CA ASN A 195 -21.21 -9.63 2.23
C ASN A 195 -21.98 -10.47 3.26
N LEU A 196 -21.27 -11.42 3.86
CA LEU A 196 -21.80 -12.38 4.84
C LEU A 196 -20.99 -12.28 6.14
N PRO A 197 -21.23 -11.25 6.98
CA PRO A 197 -20.42 -10.99 8.17
C PRO A 197 -20.42 -12.18 9.13
N GLY A 198 -19.22 -12.62 9.54
CA GLY A 198 -19.05 -13.73 10.49
C GLY A 198 -19.26 -15.12 9.91
N ILE A 199 -19.61 -15.25 8.63
CA ILE A 199 -19.89 -16.56 8.01
C ILE A 199 -18.63 -17.04 7.25
N PRO A 200 -18.08 -18.22 7.59
CA PRO A 200 -16.92 -18.78 6.91
C PRO A 200 -17.32 -19.38 5.57
N VAL A 201 -17.21 -18.59 4.50
CA VAL A 201 -17.53 -19.06 3.16
C VAL A 201 -16.33 -19.81 2.56
N LYS A 202 -16.54 -21.03 2.12
CA LYS A 202 -15.53 -21.86 1.43
C LYS A 202 -15.47 -21.47 -0.05
N VAL A 203 -14.66 -20.48 -0.37
CA VAL A 203 -14.37 -20.09 -1.76
C VAL A 203 -12.85 -20.18 -1.99
N PRO A 204 -12.40 -20.53 -3.20
CA PRO A 204 -10.98 -20.54 -3.53
C PRO A 204 -10.38 -19.14 -3.38
N SER A 205 -9.09 -19.05 -3.03
CA SER A 205 -8.37 -17.78 -2.90
C SER A 205 -8.17 -17.07 -4.25
N LEU A 206 -8.11 -17.84 -5.35
CA LEU A 206 -8.11 -17.35 -6.72
C LEU A 206 -9.32 -17.95 -7.44
N THR A 207 -10.11 -17.12 -8.09
CA THR A 207 -11.15 -17.55 -9.02
C THR A 207 -10.52 -17.90 -10.38
N GLU A 208 -11.28 -18.54 -11.29
CA GLU A 208 -10.81 -18.76 -12.67
C GLU A 208 -10.41 -17.44 -13.34
N LYS A 209 -11.22 -16.39 -13.14
CA LYS A 209 -10.89 -15.04 -13.63
C LYS A 209 -9.59 -14.51 -13.02
N ASP A 210 -9.35 -14.70 -11.72
CA ASP A 210 -8.12 -14.24 -11.08
C ASP A 210 -6.89 -14.99 -11.61
N GLU A 211 -7.02 -16.27 -11.97
CA GLU A 211 -5.96 -17.03 -12.63
C GLU A 211 -5.63 -16.46 -14.02
N GLU A 212 -6.64 -16.15 -14.83
CA GLU A 212 -6.47 -15.52 -16.14
C GLU A 212 -5.83 -14.13 -16.00
N ASP A 213 -6.31 -13.32 -15.04
CA ASP A 213 -5.81 -12.00 -14.74
C ASP A 213 -4.36 -12.04 -14.23
N LEU A 214 -4.02 -13.03 -13.39
CA LEU A 214 -2.67 -13.24 -12.87
C LEU A 214 -1.70 -13.59 -14.00
N ILE A 215 -2.05 -14.56 -14.86
CA ILE A 215 -1.24 -14.95 -16.02
C ILE A 215 -1.00 -13.73 -16.93
N PHE A 216 -2.08 -13.00 -17.23
CA PHE A 216 -1.99 -11.77 -18.03
C PHE A 216 -1.07 -10.73 -17.37
N ALA A 217 -1.29 -10.40 -16.09
CA ALA A 217 -0.52 -9.40 -15.37
C ALA A 217 0.98 -9.73 -15.35
N ILE A 218 1.34 -10.98 -15.09
CA ILE A 218 2.74 -11.43 -15.12
C ILE A 218 3.32 -11.36 -16.53
N GLY A 219 2.56 -11.73 -17.55
CA GLY A 219 2.96 -11.56 -18.95
C GLY A 219 3.21 -10.09 -19.35
N GLN A 220 2.59 -9.14 -18.66
CA GLN A 220 2.81 -7.70 -18.83
C GLN A 220 3.92 -7.13 -17.91
N ASN A 221 4.66 -7.97 -17.18
CA ASN A 221 5.73 -7.58 -16.25
C ASN A 221 5.28 -6.55 -15.19
N VAL A 222 4.15 -6.80 -14.51
CA VAL A 222 3.78 -6.03 -13.32
C VAL A 222 4.75 -6.31 -12.17
N ASP A 223 4.92 -5.36 -11.26
CA ASP A 223 5.93 -5.43 -10.19
C ASP A 223 5.40 -6.12 -8.94
N THR A 224 4.10 -5.96 -8.66
CA THR A 224 3.42 -6.50 -7.46
C THR A 224 2.01 -6.94 -7.80
N VAL A 225 1.50 -7.92 -7.05
CA VAL A 225 0.13 -8.46 -7.17
C VAL A 225 -0.55 -8.38 -5.80
N ALA A 226 -1.71 -7.72 -5.73
CA ALA A 226 -2.55 -7.72 -4.55
C ALA A 226 -3.64 -8.78 -4.67
N VAL A 227 -3.84 -9.54 -3.60
CA VAL A 227 -4.79 -10.65 -3.53
C VAL A 227 -5.92 -10.27 -2.59
N SER A 228 -7.15 -10.23 -3.10
CA SER A 228 -8.34 -9.86 -2.34
C SER A 228 -8.85 -11.01 -1.48
N PHE A 229 -9.51 -10.67 -0.39
CA PHE A 229 -10.19 -11.60 0.51
C PHE A 229 -9.30 -12.70 1.10
N VAL A 230 -8.03 -12.38 1.38
CA VAL A 230 -7.12 -13.28 2.10
C VAL A 230 -7.69 -13.59 3.48
N ARG A 231 -7.69 -14.86 3.88
CA ARG A 231 -8.18 -15.35 5.18
C ARG A 231 -7.08 -16.03 5.99
N THR A 232 -6.18 -16.72 5.30
CA THR A 232 -5.10 -17.52 5.91
C THR A 232 -3.79 -17.39 5.14
N ALA A 233 -2.70 -17.86 5.74
CA ALA A 233 -1.40 -17.96 5.08
C ALA A 233 -1.42 -18.84 3.83
N ASP A 234 -2.30 -19.85 3.78
CA ASP A 234 -2.38 -20.75 2.63
C ASP A 234 -2.94 -20.07 1.37
N ASP A 235 -3.83 -19.09 1.55
CA ASP A 235 -4.30 -18.27 0.42
C ASP A 235 -3.10 -17.54 -0.24
N VAL A 236 -2.18 -16.99 0.56
CA VAL A 236 -0.98 -16.32 0.07
C VAL A 236 0.03 -17.31 -0.54
N ARG A 237 0.23 -18.48 0.11
CA ARG A 237 1.13 -19.54 -0.39
C ARG A 237 0.68 -20.04 -1.76
N HIS A 238 -0.62 -20.21 -1.94
CA HIS A 238 -1.21 -20.62 -3.22
C HIS A 238 -0.80 -19.64 -4.33
N VAL A 239 -1.01 -18.34 -4.14
CA VAL A 239 -0.63 -17.33 -5.13
C VAL A 239 0.87 -17.33 -5.39
N LYS A 240 1.70 -17.44 -4.35
CA LYS A 240 3.16 -17.53 -4.52
C LYS A 240 3.59 -18.77 -5.32
N ALA A 241 2.94 -19.90 -5.10
CA ALA A 241 3.18 -21.11 -5.88
C ALA A 241 2.81 -20.92 -7.36
N ARG A 242 1.69 -20.22 -7.64
CA ARG A 242 1.31 -19.86 -9.02
C ARG A 242 2.31 -18.93 -9.68
N LEU A 243 2.78 -17.88 -8.96
CA LEU A 243 3.84 -16.99 -9.46
C LEU A 243 5.13 -17.75 -9.75
N ALA A 244 5.54 -18.66 -8.87
CA ALA A 244 6.73 -19.51 -9.10
C ALA A 244 6.58 -20.39 -10.35
N ALA A 245 5.40 -20.97 -10.58
CA ALA A 245 5.10 -21.73 -11.79
C ALA A 245 5.14 -20.88 -13.08
N LEU A 246 4.87 -19.57 -12.95
CA LEU A 246 5.00 -18.60 -14.03
C LEU A 246 6.41 -17.97 -14.12
N ASN A 247 7.41 -18.50 -13.39
CA ASN A 247 8.76 -17.96 -13.29
C ASN A 247 8.80 -16.47 -12.88
N SER A 248 7.87 -16.04 -12.03
CA SER A 248 7.76 -14.67 -11.54
C SER A 248 8.14 -14.56 -10.07
N ASP A 249 8.87 -13.48 -9.74
CA ASP A 249 9.21 -13.07 -8.37
C ASP A 249 8.46 -11.81 -7.94
N ALA A 250 7.33 -11.49 -8.58
CA ALA A 250 6.46 -10.38 -8.21
C ALA A 250 6.05 -10.50 -6.73
N TRP A 251 6.03 -9.36 -6.02
CA TRP A 251 5.63 -9.37 -4.61
C TRP A 251 4.13 -9.59 -4.47
N VAL A 252 3.76 -10.40 -3.48
CA VAL A 252 2.37 -10.67 -3.12
C VAL A 252 1.96 -9.77 -1.96
N ILE A 253 0.95 -8.93 -2.20
CA ILE A 253 0.33 -8.06 -1.22
C ILE A 253 -0.97 -8.69 -0.75
N ALA A 254 -1.04 -9.10 0.51
CA ALA A 254 -2.26 -9.67 1.08
C ALA A 254 -3.22 -8.55 1.49
N LYS A 255 -4.45 -8.55 0.95
CA LYS A 255 -5.50 -7.60 1.33
C LYS A 255 -6.27 -8.15 2.52
N LEU A 256 -6.25 -7.40 3.62
CA LEU A 256 -6.90 -7.76 4.87
C LEU A 256 -8.29 -7.13 4.89
N GLU A 257 -9.27 -7.89 4.45
CA GLU A 257 -10.68 -7.50 4.23
C GLU A 257 -11.65 -8.31 5.07
N LYS A 258 -11.17 -9.40 5.70
CA LYS A 258 -11.99 -10.36 6.43
C LYS A 258 -11.55 -10.49 7.89
N PRO A 259 -12.47 -10.71 8.85
CA PRO A 259 -12.13 -10.96 10.26
C PRO A 259 -11.13 -12.11 10.44
N GLN A 260 -11.28 -13.19 9.66
CA GLN A 260 -10.39 -14.36 9.69
C GLN A 260 -8.93 -13.98 9.39
N ALA A 261 -8.70 -12.98 8.52
CA ALA A 261 -7.36 -12.50 8.24
C ALA A 261 -6.72 -11.83 9.48
N ILE A 262 -7.52 -11.25 10.34
CA ILE A 262 -7.02 -10.63 11.59
C ILE A 262 -6.69 -11.72 12.62
N GLU A 263 -7.51 -12.76 12.71
CA GLU A 263 -7.24 -13.94 13.57
C GLU A 263 -5.96 -14.67 13.16
N HIS A 264 -5.67 -14.74 11.85
CA HIS A 264 -4.50 -15.41 11.28
C HIS A 264 -3.37 -14.44 10.86
N LEU A 265 -3.39 -13.21 11.38
CA LEU A 265 -2.52 -12.10 10.92
C LEU A 265 -1.04 -12.48 10.92
N ASP A 266 -0.53 -13.06 12.01
CA ASP A 266 0.89 -13.40 12.14
C ASP A 266 1.33 -14.39 11.05
N SER A 267 0.57 -15.46 10.85
CA SER A 267 0.87 -16.45 9.82
C SER A 267 0.80 -15.89 8.39
N ILE A 268 -0.10 -14.93 8.14
CA ILE A 268 -0.17 -14.22 6.86
C ILE A 268 1.07 -13.33 6.69
N LEU A 269 1.47 -12.61 7.75
CA LEU A 269 2.65 -11.74 7.75
C LEU A 269 3.95 -12.53 7.50
N GLU A 270 4.06 -13.77 7.96
CA GLU A 270 5.23 -14.62 7.68
C GLU A 270 5.43 -14.82 6.18
N VAL A 271 4.37 -15.04 5.44
CA VAL A 271 4.43 -15.46 4.03
C VAL A 271 4.20 -14.33 3.01
N ALA A 272 3.44 -13.28 3.35
CA ALA A 272 3.21 -12.15 2.46
C ALA A 272 4.47 -11.28 2.28
N ASP A 273 4.60 -10.58 1.15
CA ASP A 273 5.70 -9.62 0.94
C ASP A 273 5.33 -8.23 1.45
N ALA A 274 4.05 -7.86 1.37
CA ALA A 274 3.44 -6.67 1.95
C ALA A 274 1.98 -6.95 2.27
N ILE A 275 1.32 -6.04 2.97
CA ILE A 275 -0.12 -6.13 3.25
C ILE A 275 -0.84 -4.83 2.88
N MET A 276 -2.15 -4.95 2.66
CA MET A 276 -3.04 -3.81 2.45
C MET A 276 -4.20 -3.86 3.45
N VAL A 277 -4.37 -2.80 4.22
CA VAL A 277 -5.54 -2.60 5.08
C VAL A 277 -6.64 -1.98 4.21
N ALA A 278 -7.55 -2.81 3.71
CA ALA A 278 -8.64 -2.41 2.83
C ALA A 278 -9.89 -2.08 3.68
N ARG A 279 -9.91 -0.86 4.22
CA ARG A 279 -10.86 -0.43 5.26
C ARG A 279 -12.32 -0.44 4.81
N GLY A 280 -12.58 -0.21 3.52
CA GLY A 280 -13.92 -0.26 2.94
C GLY A 280 -14.56 -1.64 3.08
N ASP A 281 -13.91 -2.68 2.52
CA ASP A 281 -14.41 -4.04 2.62
C ASP A 281 -14.35 -4.58 4.05
N LEU A 282 -13.29 -4.27 4.82
CA LEU A 282 -13.18 -4.66 6.24
C LEU A 282 -14.30 -4.04 7.09
N GLY A 283 -14.68 -2.77 6.86
CA GLY A 283 -15.73 -2.06 7.59
C GLY A 283 -17.15 -2.54 7.28
N VAL A 284 -17.32 -3.34 6.21
CA VAL A 284 -18.57 -4.07 5.94
C VAL A 284 -18.62 -5.40 6.72
N GLU A 285 -17.46 -6.01 6.95
CA GLU A 285 -17.34 -7.32 7.63
C GLU A 285 -17.26 -7.20 9.16
N VAL A 286 -16.78 -6.07 9.68
CA VAL A 286 -16.71 -5.78 11.11
C VAL A 286 -17.44 -4.46 11.42
N PRO A 287 -17.91 -4.26 12.67
CA PRO A 287 -18.49 -2.96 13.06
C PRO A 287 -17.53 -1.80 12.79
N PRO A 288 -18.00 -0.72 12.16
CA PRO A 288 -17.14 0.39 11.70
C PRO A 288 -16.28 1.01 12.81
N GLU A 289 -16.80 1.08 14.04
CA GLU A 289 -16.07 1.61 15.20
C GLU A 289 -14.83 0.77 15.59
N LYS A 290 -14.73 -0.48 15.13
CA LYS A 290 -13.57 -1.36 15.38
C LYS A 290 -12.46 -1.17 14.34
N VAL A 291 -12.77 -0.65 13.16
CA VAL A 291 -11.81 -0.53 12.04
C VAL A 291 -10.56 0.28 12.42
N PRO A 292 -10.65 1.44 13.11
CA PRO A 292 -9.44 2.20 13.48
C PRO A 292 -8.50 1.43 14.41
N ALA A 293 -9.06 0.70 15.40
CA ALA A 293 -8.24 -0.12 16.32
C ALA A 293 -7.58 -1.30 15.59
N ILE A 294 -8.30 -1.95 14.68
CA ILE A 294 -7.79 -3.05 13.84
C ILE A 294 -6.67 -2.53 12.93
N GLN A 295 -6.83 -1.37 12.28
CA GLN A 295 -5.79 -0.74 11.46
C GLN A 295 -4.49 -0.55 12.26
N LYS A 296 -4.57 0.06 13.44
CA LYS A 296 -3.41 0.28 14.32
C LYS A 296 -2.75 -1.05 14.70
N HIS A 297 -3.54 -2.06 15.04
CA HIS A 297 -3.04 -3.40 15.36
C HIS A 297 -2.28 -4.02 14.18
N ILE A 298 -2.87 -4.00 12.98
CA ILE A 298 -2.27 -4.54 11.76
C ILE A 298 -0.96 -3.83 11.44
N ILE A 299 -0.94 -2.49 11.44
CA ILE A 299 0.27 -1.70 11.12
C ILE A 299 1.39 -2.01 12.12
N LYS A 300 1.07 -2.08 13.42
CA LYS A 300 2.02 -2.44 14.46
C LYS A 300 2.58 -3.85 14.26
N ARG A 301 1.72 -4.86 14.03
CA ARG A 301 2.17 -6.24 13.79
C ARG A 301 3.02 -6.35 12.52
N ALA A 302 2.61 -5.68 11.43
CA ALA A 302 3.39 -5.65 10.20
C ALA A 302 4.79 -5.04 10.39
N ALA A 303 4.92 -4.00 11.21
CA ALA A 303 6.22 -3.44 11.57
C ALA A 303 7.10 -4.47 12.30
N GLU A 304 6.54 -5.24 13.23
CA GLU A 304 7.25 -6.31 13.96
C GLU A 304 7.73 -7.43 13.01
N PHE A 305 6.94 -7.75 11.97
CA PHE A 305 7.30 -8.71 10.92
C PHE A 305 8.09 -8.08 9.76
N ARG A 306 8.40 -6.78 9.83
CA ARG A 306 9.13 -6.01 8.81
C ARG A 306 8.48 -6.08 7.43
N LYS A 307 7.14 -6.00 7.40
CA LYS A 307 6.35 -6.01 6.16
C LYS A 307 5.83 -4.60 5.86
N PRO A 308 5.93 -4.13 4.61
CA PRO A 308 5.31 -2.89 4.18
C PRO A 308 3.78 -2.96 4.28
N VAL A 309 3.17 -1.82 4.61
CA VAL A 309 1.72 -1.68 4.75
C VAL A 309 1.21 -0.58 3.85
N ILE A 310 0.14 -0.87 3.12
CA ILE A 310 -0.67 0.12 2.39
C ILE A 310 -1.97 0.33 3.17
N THR A 311 -2.25 1.56 3.59
CA THR A 311 -3.57 1.93 4.12
C THR A 311 -4.45 2.43 2.99
N ALA A 312 -5.60 1.79 2.79
CA ALA A 312 -6.41 1.91 1.59
C ALA A 312 -7.88 2.23 1.88
N THR A 313 -8.54 2.79 0.88
CA THR A 313 -9.97 3.13 0.79
C THR A 313 -10.43 4.27 1.70
N GLN A 314 -11.31 5.12 1.17
CA GLN A 314 -11.94 6.23 1.88
C GLN A 314 -10.95 7.20 2.53
N MET A 315 -9.82 7.46 1.86
CA MET A 315 -8.79 8.35 2.40
C MET A 315 -9.11 9.84 2.16
N LEU A 316 -9.45 10.20 0.91
CA LEU A 316 -9.87 11.54 0.50
C LEU A 316 -11.13 11.45 -0.38
N GLU A 317 -12.10 10.63 -0.02
CA GLU A 317 -13.24 10.23 -0.84
C GLU A 317 -14.07 11.43 -1.31
N SER A 318 -14.23 12.47 -0.48
CA SER A 318 -14.93 13.70 -0.86
C SER A 318 -14.26 14.41 -2.05
N MET A 319 -12.97 14.15 -2.31
CA MET A 319 -12.25 14.70 -3.45
C MET A 319 -12.57 14.01 -4.78
N ILE A 320 -13.44 13.00 -4.81
CA ILE A 320 -14.06 12.54 -6.06
C ILE A 320 -14.79 13.70 -6.73
N ASP A 321 -15.54 14.48 -5.95
CA ASP A 321 -16.40 15.57 -6.43
C ASP A 321 -15.95 16.96 -5.99
N ASN A 322 -15.04 17.08 -5.02
CA ASN A 322 -14.62 18.36 -4.46
C ASN A 322 -13.10 18.58 -4.61
N PRO A 323 -12.64 19.82 -4.83
CA PRO A 323 -11.20 20.12 -4.99
C PRO A 323 -10.43 20.13 -3.66
N ARG A 324 -11.10 19.94 -2.52
CA ARG A 324 -10.50 19.89 -1.18
C ARG A 324 -11.16 18.81 -0.35
N PRO A 325 -10.39 18.12 0.51
CA PRO A 325 -10.94 17.13 1.42
C PRO A 325 -11.66 17.78 2.61
N THR A 326 -12.41 16.99 3.31
CA THR A 326 -12.92 17.34 4.65
C THR A 326 -11.77 17.33 5.67
N ARG A 327 -11.99 17.99 6.82
CA ARG A 327 -11.01 17.93 7.93
C ARG A 327 -10.87 16.52 8.51
N ALA A 328 -11.93 15.74 8.51
CA ALA A 328 -11.91 14.35 8.98
C ALA A 328 -11.02 13.48 8.10
N GLU A 329 -11.11 13.62 6.78
CA GLU A 329 -10.26 12.89 5.82
C GLU A 329 -8.78 13.28 5.94
N ALA A 330 -8.48 14.58 6.05
CA ALA A 330 -7.10 15.03 6.27
C ALA A 330 -6.53 14.48 7.59
N SER A 331 -7.34 14.42 8.65
CA SER A 331 -6.98 13.81 9.94
C SER A 331 -6.79 12.30 9.82
N ASP A 332 -7.59 11.61 9.01
CA ASP A 332 -7.50 10.18 8.80
C ASP A 332 -6.19 9.79 8.07
N VAL A 333 -5.84 10.51 7.01
CA VAL A 333 -4.54 10.35 6.33
C VAL A 333 -3.39 10.56 7.30
N ALA A 334 -3.41 11.67 8.07
CA ALA A 334 -2.36 11.95 9.05
C ALA A 334 -2.25 10.83 10.10
N ASN A 335 -3.39 10.34 10.63
CA ASN A 335 -3.40 9.23 11.59
C ASN A 335 -2.78 7.95 11.01
N ALA A 336 -3.05 7.60 9.74
CA ALA A 336 -2.42 6.44 9.11
C ALA A 336 -0.87 6.58 9.06
N ILE A 337 -0.36 7.81 8.81
CA ILE A 337 1.09 8.10 8.84
C ILE A 337 1.64 7.99 10.27
N TYR A 338 0.95 8.56 11.28
CA TYR A 338 1.33 8.41 12.70
C TYR A 338 1.32 6.96 13.15
N ASP A 339 0.39 6.14 12.64
CA ASP A 339 0.33 4.69 12.92
C ASP A 339 1.53 3.94 12.34
N GLY A 340 2.23 4.53 11.38
CA GLY A 340 3.43 3.94 10.75
C GLY A 340 3.14 3.19 9.46
N THR A 341 2.10 3.56 8.68
CA THR A 341 1.90 3.00 7.33
C THR A 341 3.06 3.36 6.40
N ASP A 342 3.34 2.52 5.41
CA ASP A 342 4.42 2.76 4.43
C ASP A 342 3.88 3.46 3.18
N ALA A 343 2.61 3.24 2.88
CA ALA A 343 1.93 3.88 1.75
C ALA A 343 0.46 4.16 2.08
N VAL A 344 -0.09 5.17 1.41
CA VAL A 344 -1.52 5.53 1.44
C VAL A 344 -2.08 5.45 0.03
N MET A 345 -3.33 5.01 -0.11
CA MET A 345 -3.92 4.72 -1.42
C MET A 345 -5.15 5.58 -1.71
N LEU A 346 -5.20 6.12 -2.93
CA LEU A 346 -6.36 6.75 -3.54
C LEU A 346 -7.04 5.75 -4.50
N SER A 347 -8.35 5.66 -4.43
CA SER A 347 -9.19 4.74 -5.21
C SER A 347 -9.99 5.47 -6.27
N ALA A 348 -11.26 5.76 -6.00
CA ALA A 348 -12.15 6.47 -6.93
C ALA A 348 -11.70 7.93 -7.16
N GLU A 349 -11.05 8.54 -6.18
CA GLU A 349 -10.51 9.90 -6.23
C GLU A 349 -9.61 10.12 -7.46
N THR A 350 -8.84 9.09 -7.84
CA THR A 350 -7.94 9.14 -9.00
C THR A 350 -8.45 8.33 -10.19
N ALA A 351 -9.28 7.31 -9.97
CA ALA A 351 -9.79 6.46 -11.06
C ALA A 351 -10.90 7.13 -11.88
N ALA A 352 -11.83 7.83 -11.21
CA ALA A 352 -13.04 8.39 -11.78
C ALA A 352 -13.38 9.81 -11.28
N GLY A 353 -12.63 10.32 -10.30
CA GLY A 353 -12.87 11.63 -9.70
C GLY A 353 -12.63 12.79 -10.65
N LYS A 354 -13.19 13.94 -10.32
CA LYS A 354 -13.04 15.19 -11.07
C LYS A 354 -11.71 15.89 -10.81
N TYR A 355 -11.03 15.57 -9.70
CA TYR A 355 -9.83 16.26 -9.20
C TYR A 355 -8.66 15.30 -8.89
N PRO A 356 -8.25 14.41 -9.85
CA PRO A 356 -7.26 13.38 -9.56
C PRO A 356 -5.87 13.92 -9.22
N VAL A 357 -5.45 15.02 -9.85
CA VAL A 357 -4.14 15.64 -9.60
C VAL A 357 -4.13 16.33 -8.24
N GLU A 358 -5.18 17.06 -7.91
CA GLU A 358 -5.36 17.76 -6.65
C GLU A 358 -5.44 16.77 -5.48
N ALA A 359 -6.05 15.59 -5.68
CA ALA A 359 -6.13 14.53 -4.67
C ALA A 359 -4.73 13.99 -4.34
N ILE A 360 -3.88 13.70 -5.33
CA ILE A 360 -2.49 13.29 -5.10
C ILE A 360 -1.68 14.42 -4.44
N ALA A 361 -1.80 15.65 -4.93
CA ALA A 361 -1.07 16.78 -4.38
C ALA A 361 -1.48 17.06 -2.92
N MET A 362 -2.76 16.93 -2.60
CA MET A 362 -3.25 17.07 -1.22
C MET A 362 -2.75 15.94 -0.32
N MET A 363 -2.83 14.68 -0.79
CA MET A 363 -2.27 13.52 -0.09
C MET A 363 -0.79 13.74 0.21
N ALA A 364 0.01 14.17 -0.78
CA ALA A 364 1.43 14.46 -0.62
C ALA A 364 1.68 15.53 0.44
N LYS A 365 0.90 16.62 0.45
CA LYS A 365 1.02 17.68 1.45
C LYS A 365 0.73 17.19 2.86
N ILE A 366 -0.37 16.43 3.06
CA ILE A 366 -0.73 15.89 4.38
C ILE A 366 0.38 14.95 4.87
N VAL A 367 0.87 14.06 4.01
CA VAL A 367 1.96 13.12 4.36
C VAL A 367 3.22 13.88 4.76
N THR A 368 3.67 14.84 3.95
CA THR A 368 4.90 15.61 4.22
C THR A 368 4.79 16.40 5.53
N GLU A 369 3.67 17.07 5.76
CA GLU A 369 3.43 17.82 7.00
C GLU A 369 3.43 16.89 8.21
N THR A 370 2.76 15.74 8.12
CA THR A 370 2.70 14.78 9.22
C THR A 370 4.08 14.18 9.52
N GLU A 371 4.86 13.85 8.50
CA GLU A 371 6.23 13.33 8.67
C GLU A 371 7.19 14.38 9.24
N GLU A 372 7.00 15.66 8.91
CA GLU A 372 7.74 16.75 9.56
C GLU A 372 7.42 16.86 11.06
N GLN A 373 6.13 16.74 11.43
CA GLN A 373 5.71 16.76 12.83
C GLN A 373 6.25 15.55 13.60
N ILE A 374 6.25 14.36 12.99
CA ILE A 374 6.85 13.14 13.58
C ILE A 374 8.35 13.33 13.83
N ARG A 375 9.06 14.05 12.97
CA ARG A 375 10.49 14.32 13.15
C ARG A 375 10.75 15.32 14.28
N ILE A 376 9.86 16.30 14.49
CA ILE A 376 9.96 17.29 15.56
C ILE A 376 9.61 16.66 16.93
N ASP A 377 8.54 15.88 16.98
CA ASP A 377 8.04 15.20 18.19
C ASP A 377 7.77 13.70 17.85
N PRO A 378 8.82 12.87 17.87
CA PRO A 378 8.67 11.48 17.47
C PRO A 378 7.79 10.73 18.46
N PRO A 379 6.79 9.96 17.96
CA PRO A 379 6.02 9.07 18.80
C PRO A 379 6.95 8.03 19.43
N THR A 380 6.55 7.50 20.57
CA THR A 380 7.33 6.44 21.25
C THR A 380 7.65 5.34 20.25
N LYS A 381 8.96 5.13 19.99
CA LYS A 381 9.40 4.13 19.01
C LYS A 381 8.78 2.78 19.35
N ILE A 382 8.11 2.17 18.37
CA ILE A 382 7.61 0.81 18.49
C ILE A 382 8.84 -0.08 18.68
N LYS A 383 9.04 -0.59 19.90
CA LYS A 383 10.09 -1.58 20.15
C LYS A 383 9.73 -2.82 19.35
N ILE A 384 10.48 -3.11 18.30
CA ILE A 384 10.35 -4.37 17.56
C ILE A 384 10.61 -5.49 18.57
N HIS A 385 9.56 -6.24 18.91
CA HIS A 385 9.66 -7.27 19.97
C HIS A 385 10.54 -8.40 19.46
N ARG A 386 11.64 -8.66 20.16
CA ARG A 386 12.61 -9.70 19.80
C ARG A 386 12.21 -11.04 20.41
N GLY A 387 11.26 -11.74 19.76
CA GLY A 387 10.95 -13.13 20.12
C GLY A 387 11.95 -14.17 19.59
N THR A 388 12.73 -13.81 18.54
CA THR A 388 13.65 -14.71 17.82
C THR A 388 15.00 -14.04 17.60
N LYS A 389 16.06 -14.86 17.39
CA LYS A 389 17.37 -14.35 16.97
C LYS A 389 17.25 -13.67 15.62
N LEU A 390 17.81 -12.48 15.48
CA LEU A 390 17.89 -11.77 14.21
C LEU A 390 18.81 -12.52 13.24
N SER A 391 18.48 -12.49 11.97
CA SER A 391 19.40 -12.89 10.90
C SER A 391 20.54 -11.87 10.77
N VAL A 392 21.62 -12.23 10.09
CA VAL A 392 22.74 -11.31 9.81
C VAL A 392 22.25 -10.07 9.08
N ALA A 393 21.37 -10.22 8.08
CA ALA A 393 20.81 -9.10 7.32
C ALA A 393 20.00 -8.14 8.20
N GLU A 394 19.19 -8.68 9.11
CA GLU A 394 18.40 -7.87 10.06
C GLU A 394 19.30 -7.11 11.02
N THR A 395 20.32 -7.76 11.58
CA THR A 395 21.29 -7.12 12.48
C THR A 395 22.02 -5.97 11.78
N ILE A 396 22.47 -6.17 10.54
CA ILE A 396 23.15 -5.13 9.76
C ILE A 396 22.22 -3.94 9.50
N CYS A 397 20.96 -4.20 9.11
CA CYS A 397 19.99 -3.13 8.89
C CYS A 397 19.67 -2.37 10.18
N GLU A 398 19.55 -3.05 11.32
CA GLU A 398 19.35 -2.41 12.62
C GLU A 398 20.55 -1.56 13.03
N CYS A 399 21.78 -2.08 12.90
CA CYS A 399 23.00 -1.33 13.18
C CYS A 399 23.12 -0.09 12.26
N MET A 400 22.80 -0.23 10.97
CA MET A 400 22.83 0.88 10.04
C MET A 400 21.80 1.95 10.40
N ALA A 401 20.58 1.57 10.81
CA ALA A 401 19.56 2.52 11.23
C ALA A 401 19.98 3.30 12.49
N HIS A 402 20.59 2.64 13.47
CA HIS A 402 21.16 3.31 14.66
C HIS A 402 22.33 4.22 14.30
N SER A 403 23.25 3.76 13.44
CA SER A 403 24.36 4.60 12.97
C SER A 403 23.87 5.85 12.23
N ALA A 404 22.73 5.76 11.53
CA ALA A 404 22.14 6.88 10.82
C ALA A 404 21.69 7.98 11.79
N GLU A 405 21.18 7.62 12.96
CA GLU A 405 20.79 8.56 14.00
C GLU A 405 22.02 9.10 14.76
N ASP A 406 22.96 8.23 15.16
CA ASP A 406 24.11 8.60 15.97
C ASP A 406 25.12 9.50 15.24
N LEU A 407 25.26 9.34 13.92
CA LEU A 407 26.24 10.04 13.08
C LEU A 407 25.63 11.05 12.11
N ASP A 408 24.31 11.26 12.16
CA ASP A 408 23.58 12.13 11.25
C ASP A 408 23.94 11.84 9.76
N LEU A 409 23.78 10.57 9.35
CA LEU A 409 24.14 10.15 8.01
C LEU A 409 23.37 10.94 6.95
N ALA A 410 24.10 11.46 5.95
CA ALA A 410 23.48 12.18 4.83
C ALA A 410 22.64 11.27 3.92
N ALA A 411 23.02 9.99 3.80
CA ALA A 411 22.34 8.99 2.97
C ALA A 411 22.75 7.57 3.38
N ILE A 412 21.89 6.60 3.01
CA ILE A 412 22.23 5.17 3.08
C ILE A 412 22.08 4.57 1.68
N ALA A 413 23.17 4.09 1.10
CA ALA A 413 23.18 3.36 -0.15
C ALA A 413 23.05 1.86 0.12
N ILE A 414 22.07 1.21 -0.51
CA ILE A 414 21.84 -0.23 -0.38
C ILE A 414 21.96 -0.87 -1.75
N PHE A 415 22.91 -1.79 -1.90
CA PHE A 415 22.98 -2.63 -3.10
C PHE A 415 22.15 -3.90 -2.89
N THR A 416 21.17 -4.11 -3.78
CA THR A 416 20.21 -5.21 -3.63
C THR A 416 19.83 -5.83 -4.97
N GLU A 417 19.84 -7.16 -5.03
CA GLU A 417 19.40 -7.91 -6.23
C GLU A 417 17.90 -8.24 -6.22
N SER A 418 17.29 -8.30 -5.05
CA SER A 418 15.87 -8.68 -4.91
C SER A 418 15.00 -7.61 -4.24
N GLY A 419 15.60 -6.52 -3.72
CA GLY A 419 14.91 -5.53 -2.91
C GLY A 419 14.75 -5.91 -1.43
N ALA A 420 15.16 -7.11 -1.01
CA ALA A 420 14.95 -7.61 0.35
C ALA A 420 15.64 -6.74 1.42
N THR A 421 16.89 -6.34 1.20
CA THR A 421 17.65 -5.48 2.12
C THR A 421 17.04 -4.10 2.25
N ALA A 422 16.61 -3.51 1.11
CA ALA A 422 15.93 -2.22 1.10
C ALA A 422 14.61 -2.28 1.89
N ARG A 423 13.84 -3.36 1.73
CA ARG A 423 12.62 -3.61 2.50
C ARG A 423 12.89 -3.72 3.99
N LEU A 424 13.93 -4.45 4.39
CA LEU A 424 14.31 -4.58 5.79
C LEU A 424 14.69 -3.22 6.39
N LEU A 425 15.61 -2.49 5.77
CA LEU A 425 16.08 -1.21 6.30
C LEU A 425 14.96 -0.16 6.33
N SER A 426 14.10 -0.11 5.32
CA SER A 426 12.93 0.75 5.28
C SER A 426 12.04 0.62 6.53
N LYS A 427 11.93 -0.58 7.12
CA LYS A 427 11.12 -0.84 8.31
C LYS A 427 11.77 -0.41 9.63
N TYR A 428 13.07 -0.16 9.65
CA TYR A 428 13.74 0.47 10.78
C TYR A 428 13.58 2.01 10.80
N ARG A 429 13.01 2.59 9.72
CA ARG A 429 12.70 4.00 9.62
C ARG A 429 13.88 4.94 9.94
N PRO A 430 15.06 4.77 9.32
CA PRO A 430 16.19 5.66 9.57
C PRO A 430 15.86 7.10 9.17
N GLU A 431 16.46 8.07 9.84
CA GLU A 431 16.30 9.47 9.46
C GLU A 431 16.97 9.79 8.12
N ALA A 432 18.07 9.11 7.81
CA ALA A 432 18.74 9.23 6.51
C ALA A 432 17.89 8.63 5.37
N PRO A 433 17.86 9.27 4.18
CA PRO A 433 17.20 8.70 3.00
C PRO A 433 17.89 7.41 2.55
N ILE A 434 17.08 6.42 2.10
CA ILE A 434 17.56 5.13 1.64
C ILE A 434 17.63 5.13 0.11
N PHE A 435 18.80 4.93 -0.47
CA PHE A 435 19.00 4.78 -1.91
C PHE A 435 19.17 3.30 -2.26
N ALA A 436 18.12 2.68 -2.80
CA ALA A 436 18.15 1.28 -3.22
C ALA A 436 18.75 1.17 -4.63
N MET A 437 19.99 0.71 -4.71
CA MET A 437 20.74 0.54 -5.96
C MET A 437 20.61 -0.89 -6.47
N SER A 438 20.19 -1.06 -7.72
CA SER A 438 20.01 -2.37 -8.34
C SER A 438 20.22 -2.32 -9.86
N PRO A 439 20.79 -3.37 -10.49
CA PRO A 439 20.84 -3.48 -11.94
C PRO A 439 19.50 -3.89 -12.57
N TYR A 440 18.52 -4.33 -11.76
CA TYR A 440 17.26 -4.88 -12.25
C TYR A 440 16.12 -3.87 -12.17
N GLU A 441 15.55 -3.49 -13.31
CA GLU A 441 14.43 -2.55 -13.41
C GLU A 441 13.24 -2.96 -12.54
N LYS A 442 12.91 -4.26 -12.49
CA LYS A 442 11.83 -4.77 -11.64
C LYS A 442 12.07 -4.54 -10.14
N VAL A 443 13.33 -4.57 -9.68
CA VAL A 443 13.67 -4.28 -8.28
C VAL A 443 13.58 -2.79 -8.00
N ILE A 444 14.01 -1.97 -8.95
CA ILE A 444 13.89 -0.52 -8.92
C ILE A 444 12.42 -0.12 -8.79
N ASN A 445 11.55 -0.65 -9.67
CA ASN A 445 10.14 -0.31 -9.68
C ASN A 445 9.43 -0.72 -8.39
N ARG A 446 9.58 -1.96 -7.92
CA ARG A 446 8.91 -2.42 -6.69
C ARG A 446 9.43 -1.76 -5.42
N SER A 447 10.68 -1.27 -5.43
CA SER A 447 11.22 -0.50 -4.31
C SER A 447 10.52 0.86 -4.13
N MET A 448 9.77 1.33 -5.13
CA MET A 448 8.89 2.50 -4.99
C MET A 448 7.75 2.30 -4.01
N LEU A 449 7.45 1.08 -3.56
CA LEU A 449 6.48 0.81 -2.50
C LEU A 449 7.07 0.98 -1.09
N LEU A 450 8.39 1.10 -0.95
CA LEU A 450 9.08 1.11 0.34
C LEU A 450 9.20 2.53 0.92
N TRP A 451 8.82 2.70 2.17
CA TRP A 451 8.95 3.96 2.89
C TRP A 451 10.39 4.47 2.88
N GLY A 452 10.58 5.78 2.67
CA GLY A 452 11.89 6.44 2.73
C GLY A 452 12.91 5.96 1.69
N THR A 453 12.50 5.12 0.71
CA THR A 453 13.38 4.51 -0.26
C THR A 453 13.29 5.23 -1.62
N TYR A 454 14.45 5.51 -2.19
CA TYR A 454 14.65 6.15 -3.49
C TYR A 454 15.48 5.20 -4.37
N PRO A 455 14.87 4.45 -5.28
CA PRO A 455 15.59 3.47 -6.09
C PRO A 455 16.41 4.14 -7.20
N ILE A 456 17.62 3.61 -7.43
CA ILE A 456 18.55 4.08 -8.44
C ILE A 456 19.03 2.87 -9.24
N GLN A 457 18.86 2.89 -10.54
CA GLN A 457 19.45 1.87 -11.41
C GLN A 457 20.96 2.07 -11.51
N CYS A 458 21.73 0.99 -11.35
CA CYS A 458 23.19 0.98 -11.42
C CYS A 458 23.66 -0.30 -12.14
N ASP A 459 24.94 -0.33 -12.50
CA ASP A 459 25.57 -1.54 -13.02
C ASP A 459 25.82 -2.58 -11.92
N ARG A 460 26.12 -3.81 -12.33
CA ARG A 460 26.59 -4.84 -11.41
C ARG A 460 27.98 -4.49 -10.91
N PHE A 461 28.24 -4.77 -9.65
CA PHE A 461 29.55 -4.65 -9.04
C PHE A 461 30.18 -6.03 -8.82
N GLU A 462 31.49 -6.09 -8.90
CA GLU A 462 32.26 -7.33 -8.75
C GLU A 462 33.05 -7.38 -7.42
N ASP A 463 33.38 -6.21 -6.86
CA ASP A 463 34.09 -6.08 -5.61
C ASP A 463 33.54 -4.94 -4.72
N THR A 464 33.90 -4.97 -3.42
CA THR A 464 33.38 -4.03 -2.41
C THR A 464 33.94 -2.62 -2.54
N ASP A 465 35.15 -2.42 -3.08
CA ASP A 465 35.77 -1.10 -3.19
C ASP A 465 35.14 -0.34 -4.38
N LYS A 466 34.93 -1.04 -5.49
CA LYS A 466 34.15 -0.47 -6.62
C LYS A 466 32.74 -0.09 -6.21
N LEU A 467 32.12 -0.89 -5.34
CA LEU A 467 30.78 -0.61 -4.80
C LEU A 467 30.76 0.69 -4.00
N VAL A 468 31.75 0.91 -3.11
CA VAL A 468 31.85 2.15 -2.31
C VAL A 468 32.03 3.36 -3.23
N HIS A 469 32.94 3.28 -4.18
CA HIS A 469 33.18 4.35 -5.13
C HIS A 469 31.93 4.64 -6.01
N MET A 470 31.24 3.60 -6.47
CA MET A 470 29.99 3.74 -7.23
C MET A 470 28.89 4.44 -6.40
N ALA A 471 28.72 4.05 -5.11
CA ALA A 471 27.76 4.67 -4.22
C ALA A 471 28.06 6.15 -4.05
N GLU A 472 29.30 6.50 -3.68
CA GLU A 472 29.74 7.87 -3.48
C GLU A 472 29.52 8.71 -4.74
N LYS A 473 30.10 8.28 -5.87
CA LYS A 473 30.00 8.99 -7.14
C LYS A 473 28.52 9.19 -7.55
N THR A 474 27.71 8.14 -7.47
CA THR A 474 26.28 8.23 -7.87
C THR A 474 25.51 9.23 -7.00
N LEU A 475 25.77 9.24 -5.70
CA LEU A 475 25.09 10.14 -4.77
C LEU A 475 25.59 11.59 -4.92
N GLU A 476 26.89 11.79 -5.14
CA GLU A 476 27.50 13.11 -5.36
C GLU A 476 27.06 13.72 -6.70
N ASP A 477 27.16 12.97 -7.82
CA ASP A 477 26.76 13.41 -9.17
C ASP A 477 25.29 13.83 -9.24
N ARG A 478 24.43 13.20 -8.41
CA ARG A 478 23.01 13.54 -8.28
C ARG A 478 22.73 14.63 -7.24
N GLY A 479 23.75 15.17 -6.58
CA GLY A 479 23.63 16.21 -5.56
C GLY A 479 22.94 15.73 -4.28
N PHE A 480 23.00 14.43 -3.96
CA PHE A 480 22.40 13.86 -2.77
C PHE A 480 23.30 13.99 -1.55
N VAL A 481 24.61 14.04 -1.76
CA VAL A 481 25.61 14.18 -0.71
C VAL A 481 26.69 15.16 -1.13
N GLN A 482 27.43 15.66 -0.16
CA GLN A 482 28.54 16.61 -0.33
C GLN A 482 29.80 16.06 0.35
N LYS A 483 30.97 16.55 -0.04
CA LYS A 483 32.25 16.21 0.61
C LYS A 483 32.18 16.42 2.12
N ARG A 484 32.82 15.54 2.86
CA ARG A 484 32.86 15.47 4.33
C ARG A 484 31.55 15.03 5.00
N GLN A 485 30.49 14.76 4.27
CA GLN A 485 29.33 14.08 4.83
C GLN A 485 29.59 12.58 4.97
N VAL A 486 28.98 11.94 5.98
CA VAL A 486 29.09 10.50 6.18
C VAL A 486 27.90 9.81 5.52
N VAL A 487 28.17 8.73 4.79
CA VAL A 487 27.17 7.89 4.17
C VAL A 487 27.28 6.46 4.70
N GLY A 488 26.14 5.80 4.85
CA GLY A 488 26.07 4.37 5.14
C GLY A 488 26.01 3.55 3.86
N ILE A 489 26.72 2.45 3.80
CA ILE A 489 26.70 1.53 2.64
C ILE A 489 26.37 0.13 3.14
N VAL A 490 25.36 -0.51 2.53
CA VAL A 490 24.92 -1.88 2.89
C VAL A 490 24.87 -2.73 1.62
N ALA A 491 25.47 -3.91 1.69
CA ALA A 491 25.51 -4.84 0.56
C ALA A 491 25.60 -6.29 0.99
N GLY A 492 25.45 -7.20 0.02
CA GLY A 492 25.89 -8.60 0.14
C GLY A 492 27.18 -8.80 -0.65
N THR A 493 28.19 -9.44 -0.06
CA THR A 493 29.46 -9.76 -0.73
C THR A 493 29.35 -10.91 -1.75
N ARG A 494 28.19 -11.53 -1.89
CA ARG A 494 27.90 -12.59 -2.86
C ARG A 494 26.60 -12.26 -3.59
N THR A 495 26.57 -12.53 -4.89
CA THR A 495 25.44 -12.35 -5.80
C THR A 495 24.29 -13.35 -5.53
N ARG A 496 23.84 -13.49 -4.27
CA ARG A 496 22.68 -14.31 -3.89
C ARG A 496 21.70 -13.48 -3.08
N SER A 497 20.42 -13.59 -3.40
CA SER A 497 19.35 -12.99 -2.61
C SER A 497 19.46 -13.40 -1.13
N GLY A 498 19.37 -12.44 -0.20
CA GLY A 498 19.50 -12.68 1.23
C GLY A 498 20.94 -12.72 1.77
N ALA A 499 21.95 -12.43 0.97
CA ALA A 499 23.38 -12.49 1.36
C ALA A 499 23.91 -11.17 1.96
N THR A 500 23.05 -10.29 2.48
CA THR A 500 23.47 -9.04 3.15
C THR A 500 24.35 -9.36 4.35
N ASN A 501 25.64 -9.03 4.22
CA ASN A 501 26.68 -9.34 5.22
C ASN A 501 27.78 -8.26 5.31
N PHE A 502 27.57 -7.12 4.63
CA PHE A 502 28.50 -6.01 4.58
C PHE A 502 27.82 -4.71 4.96
N MET A 503 28.48 -3.96 5.84
CA MET A 503 28.13 -2.60 6.24
C MET A 503 29.39 -1.76 6.32
N ARG A 504 29.37 -0.55 5.76
CA ARG A 504 30.45 0.42 5.84
C ARG A 504 29.91 1.82 6.11
N LEU A 505 30.57 2.55 6.98
CA LEU A 505 30.42 3.99 7.14
C LEU A 505 31.53 4.65 6.35
N HIS A 506 31.21 5.59 5.47
CA HIS A 506 32.16 6.20 4.54
C HIS A 506 32.00 7.71 4.54
N MET A 507 33.13 8.43 4.65
CA MET A 507 33.15 9.88 4.52
C MET A 507 33.37 10.25 3.06
N VAL A 508 32.45 11.01 2.48
CA VAL A 508 32.48 11.44 1.08
C VAL A 508 33.74 12.30 0.82
N GLY A 509 34.53 11.91 -0.17
CA GLY A 509 35.79 12.55 -0.54
C GLY A 509 37.02 12.02 0.21
N ASP A 510 36.87 11.02 1.10
CA ASP A 510 37.99 10.37 1.74
C ASP A 510 38.44 9.16 0.92
N HIS A 511 39.38 9.42 0.02
CA HIS A 511 39.98 8.40 -0.86
C HIS A 511 41.32 7.93 -0.30
N ASN A 512 41.47 7.83 1.03
CA ASN A 512 42.68 7.26 1.61
C ASN A 512 42.90 5.84 1.04
N GLU A 513 43.83 5.78 0.11
CA GLU A 513 44.44 4.55 -0.39
C GLU A 513 45.01 3.80 0.83
N SER A 514 44.43 2.65 1.17
CA SER A 514 45.04 1.68 2.06
C SER A 514 45.54 0.49 1.29
#